data_d3d139ce23fd2210cb828fe7577e7c5e
#
_entry.id   d3d139ce23fd2210cb828fe7577e7c5e
#
_cell.length_a   1.000
_cell.length_b   1.000
_cell.length_c   1.000
_cell.angle_alpha   90.00
_cell.angle_beta   90.00
_cell.angle_gamma   90.00
#
_symmetry.space_group_name_H-M   'P 1'
#
loop_
_entity.id
_entity.type
_entity.pdbx_description
1 polymer ?
#
loop_
_entity_poly.entity_id
_entity_poly.type
_entity_poly.pdbx_seq_one_letter_code
_entity_poly.pdbx_strand_id
1 'polypeptide(L)'
;MDERKIQGDGAIARILIVDDEPDIRFMMRLIFEAAGYQVTEARHGAAGLKSIKARQPDLVTTDVMMPMMDGLEFIERLRSDPETAMIPILVVSGNSELAVAANTRLGKPFDARDLLHAAALLIREDGG
;
A
#
# COMPACT_ATOMS: atom_id res chain seq x y z
N MET A 1 1.50 -18.02 -20.29
CA MET A 1 2.45 -17.35 -19.43
C MET A 1 1.75 -16.78 -18.19
N ASP A 2 2.35 -16.96 -17.05
CA ASP A 2 1.78 -16.45 -15.81
C ASP A 2 1.90 -14.92 -15.78
N GLU A 3 0.76 -14.26 -15.55
CA GLU A 3 0.73 -12.81 -15.53
C GLU A 3 0.81 -12.21 -14.11
N ARG A 4 1.08 -13.04 -13.13
CA ARG A 4 1.23 -12.55 -11.77
C ARG A 4 2.44 -11.63 -11.65
N LYS A 5 2.29 -10.64 -10.80
CA LYS A 5 3.39 -9.72 -10.52
C LYS A 5 4.32 -10.37 -9.51
N ILE A 6 5.58 -10.43 -9.84
CA ILE A 6 6.58 -11.07 -8.99
C ILE A 6 7.73 -10.11 -8.71
N GLN A 7 8.45 -10.39 -7.62
CA GLN A 7 9.65 -9.64 -7.27
C GLN A 7 10.84 -10.16 -8.05
N GLY A 8 11.96 -9.47 -7.93
CA GLY A 8 13.20 -9.85 -8.60
C GLY A 8 13.69 -11.25 -8.23
N ASP A 9 13.35 -11.74 -7.03
CA ASP A 9 13.74 -13.07 -6.58
C ASP A 9 12.76 -14.18 -7.00
N GLY A 10 11.72 -13.83 -7.76
CA GLY A 10 10.71 -14.79 -8.21
C GLY A 10 9.53 -14.96 -7.29
N ALA A 11 9.54 -14.36 -6.11
CA ALA A 11 8.42 -14.45 -5.18
C ALA A 11 7.27 -13.53 -5.63
N ILE A 12 6.02 -13.93 -5.33
CA ILE A 12 4.85 -13.11 -5.63
C ILE A 12 4.86 -11.89 -4.71
N ALA A 13 4.71 -10.71 -5.30
CA ALA A 13 4.70 -9.47 -4.54
C ALA A 13 3.44 -9.35 -3.69
N ARG A 14 3.58 -8.71 -2.57
CA ARG A 14 2.59 -8.62 -1.50
C ARG A 14 2.26 -7.18 -1.21
N ILE A 15 0.97 -6.87 -1.17
CA ILE A 15 0.48 -5.51 -0.91
C ILE A 15 -0.39 -5.51 0.34
N LEU A 16 -0.11 -4.57 1.23
CA LEU A 16 -0.98 -4.29 2.38
C LEU A 16 -1.82 -3.07 2.06
N ILE A 17 -3.13 -3.21 2.17
CA ILE A 17 -4.07 -2.10 1.99
C ILE A 17 -4.55 -1.64 3.36
N VAL A 18 -4.33 -0.37 3.69
CA VAL A 18 -4.79 0.24 4.94
C VAL A 18 -5.80 1.33 4.61
N ASP A 19 -7.06 1.10 4.92
CA ASP A 19 -8.13 2.05 4.63
C ASP A 19 -9.33 1.69 5.52
N ASP A 20 -9.97 2.67 6.14
CA ASP A 20 -11.09 2.43 7.03
C ASP A 20 -12.42 2.20 6.30
N GLU A 21 -12.45 2.45 4.99
CA GLU A 21 -13.65 2.25 4.17
C GLU A 21 -13.66 0.84 3.59
N PRO A 22 -14.55 -0.04 4.06
CA PRO A 22 -14.53 -1.44 3.60
C PRO A 22 -14.78 -1.59 2.11
N ASP A 23 -15.61 -0.74 1.52
CA ASP A 23 -15.90 -0.82 0.10
C ASP A 23 -14.68 -0.50 -0.75
N ILE A 24 -13.92 0.51 -0.33
CA ILE A 24 -12.69 0.91 -1.02
C ILE A 24 -11.64 -0.20 -0.88
N ARG A 25 -11.47 -0.73 0.33
CA ARG A 25 -10.54 -1.84 0.56
C ARG A 25 -10.86 -3.03 -0.34
N PHE A 26 -12.14 -3.39 -0.39
CA PHE A 26 -12.59 -4.52 -1.19
C PHE A 26 -12.30 -4.30 -2.66
N MET A 27 -12.63 -3.12 -3.18
CA MET A 27 -12.38 -2.77 -4.57
C MET A 27 -10.90 -2.84 -4.90
N MET A 28 -10.05 -2.25 -4.06
CA MET A 28 -8.60 -2.27 -4.28
C MET A 28 -8.07 -3.69 -4.24
N ARG A 29 -8.57 -4.49 -3.30
CA ARG A 29 -8.17 -5.89 -3.22
C ARG A 29 -8.48 -6.65 -4.51
N LEU A 30 -9.68 -6.47 -5.05
CA LEU A 30 -10.05 -7.12 -6.30
C LEU A 30 -9.14 -6.72 -7.44
N ILE A 31 -8.83 -5.42 -7.52
CA ILE A 31 -7.96 -4.90 -8.58
C ILE A 31 -6.56 -5.52 -8.46
N PHE A 32 -5.98 -5.50 -7.28
CA PHE A 32 -4.63 -6.02 -7.08
C PHE A 32 -4.56 -7.53 -7.25
N GLU A 33 -5.55 -8.27 -6.73
CA GLU A 33 -5.54 -9.72 -6.86
C GLU A 33 -5.71 -10.16 -8.31
N ALA A 34 -6.55 -9.43 -9.06
CA ALA A 34 -6.72 -9.72 -10.49
C ALA A 34 -5.42 -9.50 -11.26
N ALA A 35 -4.55 -8.63 -10.77
CA ALA A 35 -3.25 -8.38 -11.39
C ALA A 35 -2.15 -9.34 -10.90
N GLY A 36 -2.47 -10.25 -9.98
CA GLY A 36 -1.54 -11.30 -9.55
C GLY A 36 -0.83 -11.03 -8.24
N TYR A 37 -1.16 -9.95 -7.52
CA TYR A 37 -0.56 -9.68 -6.22
C TYR A 37 -1.25 -10.44 -5.10
N GLN A 38 -0.51 -10.72 -4.03
CA GLN A 38 -1.11 -11.18 -2.78
C GLN A 38 -1.48 -9.95 -1.98
N VAL A 39 -2.66 -9.96 -1.36
CA VAL A 39 -3.19 -8.79 -0.67
C VAL A 39 -3.56 -9.13 0.77
N THR A 40 -3.19 -8.25 1.70
CA THR A 40 -3.71 -8.24 3.06
C THR A 40 -4.37 -6.90 3.30
N GLU A 41 -5.28 -6.85 4.26
CA GLU A 41 -6.04 -5.64 4.55
C GLU A 41 -5.93 -5.27 6.03
N ALA A 42 -5.91 -3.97 6.29
CA ALA A 42 -6.02 -3.44 7.64
C ALA A 42 -6.96 -2.24 7.60
N ARG A 43 -7.80 -2.08 8.60
CA ARG A 43 -8.80 -1.03 8.60
C ARG A 43 -8.35 0.28 9.27
N HIS A 44 -7.17 0.29 9.86
CA HIS A 44 -6.58 1.50 10.43
C HIS A 44 -5.06 1.30 10.61
N GLY A 45 -4.37 2.39 10.97
CA GLY A 45 -2.92 2.37 11.06
C GLY A 45 -2.37 1.38 12.08
N ALA A 46 -3.00 1.26 13.24
CA ALA A 46 -2.52 0.33 14.27
C ALA A 46 -2.59 -1.12 13.80
N ALA A 47 -3.68 -1.50 13.14
CA ALA A 47 -3.80 -2.83 12.56
C ALA A 47 -2.79 -3.03 11.43
N GLY A 48 -2.51 -1.97 10.67
CA GLY A 48 -1.50 -2.00 9.61
C GLY A 48 -0.11 -2.28 10.17
N LEU A 49 0.27 -1.59 11.24
CA LEU A 49 1.57 -1.82 11.88
C LEU A 49 1.69 -3.24 12.41
N LYS A 50 0.63 -3.76 12.99
CA LYS A 50 0.63 -5.13 13.48
C LYS A 50 0.80 -6.13 12.35
N SER A 51 0.13 -5.90 11.24
CA SER A 51 0.23 -6.74 10.05
C SER A 51 1.65 -6.76 9.50
N ILE A 52 2.28 -5.59 9.43
CA ILE A 52 3.65 -5.46 8.92
C ILE A 52 4.65 -6.19 9.83
N LYS A 53 4.45 -6.13 11.14
CA LYS A 53 5.30 -6.85 12.08
C LYS A 53 5.22 -8.36 11.85
N ALA A 54 4.03 -8.86 11.57
CA ALA A 54 3.85 -10.29 11.32
C ALA A 54 4.50 -10.71 10.02
N ARG A 55 4.40 -9.86 8.99
CA ARG A 55 4.99 -10.14 7.69
C ARG A 55 5.07 -8.87 6.86
N GLN A 56 6.28 -8.47 6.49
CA GLN A 56 6.48 -7.25 5.72
C GLN A 56 5.93 -7.36 4.30
N PRO A 57 5.18 -6.35 3.83
CA PRO A 57 4.73 -6.31 2.45
C PRO A 57 5.80 -5.70 1.55
N ASP A 58 5.59 -5.82 0.25
CA ASP A 58 6.43 -5.17 -0.75
C ASP A 58 5.93 -3.77 -1.08
N LEU A 59 4.69 -3.47 -0.72
CA LEU A 59 4.07 -2.16 -0.91
C LEU A 59 2.98 -1.99 0.13
N VAL A 60 2.88 -0.79 0.68
CA VAL A 60 1.77 -0.38 1.54
C VAL A 60 0.96 0.67 0.81
N THR A 61 -0.36 0.49 0.73
CA THR A 61 -1.24 1.58 0.33
C THR A 61 -1.98 2.06 1.58
N THR A 62 -2.16 3.35 1.74
CA THR A 62 -2.86 3.90 2.91
C THR A 62 -3.67 5.13 2.55
N ASP A 63 -4.81 5.30 3.24
CA ASP A 63 -5.53 6.56 3.22
C ASP A 63 -4.87 7.50 4.24
N VAL A 64 -5.17 8.78 4.14
CA VAL A 64 -4.74 9.80 5.10
C VAL A 64 -5.71 9.88 6.26
N MET A 65 -7.01 9.98 5.97
CA MET A 65 -8.05 10.20 6.99
C MET A 65 -8.58 8.88 7.51
N MET A 66 -8.11 8.48 8.68
CA MET A 66 -8.55 7.24 9.32
C MET A 66 -8.71 7.48 10.82
N PRO A 67 -9.62 6.76 11.49
CA PRO A 67 -9.78 6.88 12.93
C PRO A 67 -8.57 6.30 13.68
N MET A 68 -8.39 6.70 14.92
CA MET A 68 -7.37 6.23 15.85
C MET A 68 -5.96 6.68 15.45
N MET A 69 -5.41 6.15 14.37
CA MET A 69 -4.11 6.57 13.85
C MET A 69 -4.31 6.90 12.37
N ASP A 70 -4.19 8.17 11.99
CA ASP A 70 -4.37 8.57 10.61
C ASP A 70 -3.16 8.14 9.75
N GLY A 71 -3.33 8.30 8.44
CA GLY A 71 -2.31 7.86 7.50
C GLY A 71 -0.99 8.59 7.65
N LEU A 72 -1.02 9.86 8.03
CA LEU A 72 0.23 10.63 8.21
C LEU A 72 1.03 10.08 9.38
N GLU A 73 0.38 9.81 10.50
CA GLU A 73 1.05 9.21 11.65
C GLU A 73 1.55 7.81 11.33
N PHE A 74 0.75 7.03 10.60
CA PHE A 74 1.13 5.69 10.19
C PHE A 74 2.40 5.72 9.33
N ILE A 75 2.45 6.62 8.34
CA ILE A 75 3.62 6.79 7.49
C ILE A 75 4.84 7.21 8.31
N GLU A 76 4.65 8.15 9.23
CA GLU A 76 5.73 8.61 10.09
C GLU A 76 6.32 7.48 10.91
N ARG A 77 5.47 6.63 11.47
CA ARG A 77 5.95 5.47 12.24
C ARG A 77 6.73 4.49 11.37
N LEU A 78 6.28 4.27 10.14
CA LEU A 78 7.02 3.39 9.23
C LEU A 78 8.38 3.98 8.89
N ARG A 79 8.44 5.28 8.62
CA ARG A 79 9.70 5.92 8.24
C ARG A 79 10.69 6.03 9.41
N SER A 80 10.19 6.03 10.65
CA SER A 80 11.04 6.15 11.84
C SER A 80 11.67 4.84 12.28
N ASP A 81 11.16 3.71 11.79
CA ASP A 81 11.67 2.39 12.16
C ASP A 81 12.60 1.89 11.06
N PRO A 82 13.87 1.61 11.38
CA PRO A 82 14.81 1.12 10.35
C PRO A 82 14.35 -0.14 9.62
N GLU A 83 13.55 -0.98 10.26
CA GLU A 83 13.07 -2.21 9.65
C GLU A 83 12.00 -1.96 8.59
N THR A 84 11.31 -0.82 8.64
CA THR A 84 10.20 -0.51 7.74
C THR A 84 10.42 0.75 6.93
N ALA A 85 11.51 1.48 7.21
CA ALA A 85 11.73 2.80 6.61
C ALA A 85 11.79 2.78 5.09
N MET A 86 12.18 1.67 4.50
CA MET A 86 12.35 1.57 3.04
C MET A 86 11.15 0.94 2.32
N ILE A 87 10.11 0.53 3.05
CA ILE A 87 8.93 -0.05 2.40
C ILE A 87 8.26 1.05 1.57
N PRO A 88 8.02 0.81 0.27
CA PRO A 88 7.36 1.83 -0.54
C PRO A 88 5.91 2.05 -0.10
N ILE A 89 5.49 3.30 -0.11
CA ILE A 89 4.16 3.71 0.35
C ILE A 89 3.45 4.48 -0.75
N LEU A 90 2.26 4.01 -1.10
CA LEU A 90 1.36 4.69 -2.03
C LEU A 90 0.17 5.21 -1.23
N VAL A 91 0.00 6.53 -1.18
CA VAL A 91 -1.17 7.12 -0.53
C VAL A 91 -2.31 7.21 -1.54
N VAL A 92 -3.47 6.69 -1.14
CA VAL A 92 -4.69 6.71 -1.95
C VAL A 92 -5.76 7.41 -1.13
N SER A 93 -6.01 8.69 -1.40
CA SER A 93 -6.86 9.50 -0.53
C SER A 93 -7.37 10.74 -1.25
N GLY A 94 -8.52 11.26 -0.81
CA GLY A 94 -8.99 12.57 -1.25
C GLY A 94 -8.11 13.72 -0.77
N ASN A 95 -7.26 13.46 0.24
CA ASN A 95 -6.33 14.44 0.81
C ASN A 95 -4.87 14.01 0.60
N SER A 96 -4.57 13.38 -0.53
CA SER A 96 -3.26 12.79 -0.78
C SER A 96 -2.11 13.81 -0.76
N GLU A 97 -2.38 15.07 -1.05
CA GLU A 97 -1.36 16.13 -1.05
C GLU A 97 -0.75 16.38 0.32
N LEU A 98 -1.39 15.91 1.38
CA LEU A 98 -0.86 16.07 2.73
C LEU A 98 0.23 15.04 3.06
N ALA A 99 0.36 14.00 2.26
CA ALA A 99 1.24 12.86 2.57
C ALA A 99 2.60 13.01 1.89
N VAL A 100 3.39 13.99 2.34
CA VAL A 100 4.67 14.31 1.71
C VAL A 100 5.74 13.24 1.88
N ALA A 101 5.62 12.38 2.88
CA ALA A 101 6.60 11.31 3.12
C ALA A 101 6.27 10.02 2.38
N ALA A 102 5.19 10.00 1.62
CA ALA A 102 4.85 8.85 0.78
C ALA A 102 5.69 8.86 -0.50
N ASN A 103 5.94 7.69 -1.05
CA ASN A 103 6.67 7.58 -2.31
C ASN A 103 5.84 8.12 -3.48
N THR A 104 4.55 7.84 -3.48
CA THR A 104 3.63 8.29 -4.53
C THR A 104 2.26 8.52 -3.91
N ARG A 105 1.50 9.41 -4.51
CA ARG A 105 0.16 9.78 -4.05
C ARG A 105 -0.84 9.67 -5.19
N LEU A 106 -2.02 9.13 -4.87
CA LEU A 106 -3.09 8.97 -5.85
C LEU A 106 -4.38 9.47 -5.21
N GLY A 107 -5.09 10.35 -5.91
CA GLY A 107 -6.33 10.93 -5.39
C GLY A 107 -7.51 9.97 -5.52
N LYS A 108 -8.52 10.16 -4.68
CA LYS A 108 -9.81 9.50 -4.82
C LYS A 108 -10.79 10.48 -5.46
N PRO A 109 -11.62 10.04 -6.38
CA PRO A 109 -11.69 8.70 -6.95
C PRO A 109 -10.51 8.41 -7.86
N PHE A 110 -10.17 7.15 -7.98
CA PHE A 110 -9.03 6.74 -8.81
C PHE A 110 -9.48 5.76 -9.90
N ASP A 111 -8.62 5.62 -10.90
CA ASP A 111 -8.80 4.67 -11.99
C ASP A 111 -7.98 3.41 -11.66
N ALA A 112 -8.53 2.24 -11.91
CA ALA A 112 -7.82 0.99 -11.64
C ALA A 112 -6.48 0.92 -12.36
N ARG A 113 -6.40 1.46 -13.57
CA ARG A 113 -5.17 1.49 -14.34
C ARG A 113 -4.10 2.33 -13.64
N ASP A 114 -4.49 3.50 -13.13
CA ASP A 114 -3.55 4.36 -12.42
C ASP A 114 -3.08 3.72 -11.12
N LEU A 115 -3.96 3.04 -10.42
CA LEU A 115 -3.61 2.33 -9.19
C LEU A 115 -2.58 1.24 -9.48
N LEU A 116 -2.85 0.42 -10.49
CA LEU A 116 -1.93 -0.66 -10.87
C LEU A 116 -0.59 -0.15 -11.38
N HIS A 117 -0.63 0.94 -12.15
CA HIS A 117 0.59 1.53 -12.68
C HIS A 117 1.49 2.06 -11.54
N ALA A 118 0.89 2.79 -10.60
CA ALA A 118 1.63 3.32 -9.46
C ALA A 118 2.24 2.20 -8.61
N ALA A 119 1.46 1.15 -8.34
CA ALA A 119 1.94 0.02 -7.56
C ALA A 119 3.08 -0.70 -8.26
N ALA A 120 2.94 -0.93 -9.55
CA ALA A 120 3.97 -1.65 -10.32
C ALA A 120 5.29 -0.90 -10.33
N LEU A 121 5.24 0.43 -10.50
CA LEU A 121 6.45 1.24 -10.49
C LEU A 121 7.16 1.19 -9.14
N LEU A 122 6.41 1.30 -8.04
CA LEU A 122 7.01 1.30 -6.71
C LEU A 122 7.61 -0.05 -6.35
N ILE A 123 6.93 -1.12 -6.68
CA ILE A 123 7.44 -2.46 -6.39
C ILE A 123 8.67 -2.76 -7.22
N ARG A 124 8.67 -2.35 -8.48
CA ARG A 124 9.82 -2.56 -9.38
C ARG A 124 11.04 -1.79 -8.90
N GLU A 125 10.86 -0.53 -8.52
CA GLU A 125 11.97 0.31 -8.08
C GLU A 125 12.61 -0.23 -6.80
N ASP A 126 11.78 -0.69 -5.86
CA ASP A 126 12.27 -1.19 -4.59
C ASP A 126 12.88 -2.59 -4.73
N GLY A 127 12.28 -3.42 -5.55
CA GLY A 127 12.72 -4.80 -5.72
C GLY A 127 13.81 -4.97 -6.75
N GLY A 128 14.08 -3.90 -7.45
CA GLY A 128 14.90 -3.91 -8.58
C GLY A 128 16.26 -4.00 -8.61
#